data_e0c15fc75d5e7a66cdfdbdaee95d74e3
#
_entry.id   e0c15fc75d5e7a66cdfdbdaee95d74e3
#
_cell.length_a   1.000
_cell.length_b   1.000
_cell.length_c   1.000
_cell.angle_alpha   90.00
_cell.angle_beta   90.00
_cell.angle_gamma   90.00
#
_symmetry.space_group_name_H-M   'P 1'
#
loop_
_entity.id
_entity.type
_entity.pdbx_description
1 polymer ?
#
loop_
_entity_poly.entity_id
_entity_poly.type
_entity_poly.pdbx_seq_one_letter_code
_entity_poly.pdbx_strand_id
1 'polypeptide(L)'
;MNLSGSKKTLALAGALCGIVAVILALKGNPANMAICIACFIRDTAGALGMHSAAVVQYVRPEIIGIVLGAFIISVATKEYRSTAGSSPMIRFVLGVIIMIGSLVFLGCPLRMVIRMAAGDLNAYVALVGFILGIAVGIVALKKGFSLGRSYETNAAAGAVLPIICAGLLVVLLAAPQLLKFSESGPGSKHAPILLAFVCALVFGALAQKARMCFAGGIRDVILMKNFDLLSVIGGLFVVLLVFNIANGSFVLSFTTPGVVAHNDHLWNVLGMFVVGYAATLAGGCPLRQLVLAGQGSSDAAMTVIGMFVGAALCHNFGLASSGTAVNAETKELVLGAASQNGKYAVIICIIVLVAISVAGIKRKKA
;
A
#
# COMPACT_ATOMS: atom_id res chain seq x y z
N MET A 1 -10.76 3.19 23.92
CA MET A 1 -11.95 2.60 23.26
C MET A 1 -11.47 1.39 22.47
N ASN A 2 -11.73 0.17 22.96
CA ASN A 2 -11.36 -1.05 22.24
C ASN A 2 -12.36 -1.28 21.11
N LEU A 3 -11.95 -1.07 19.85
CA LEU A 3 -12.76 -1.34 18.67
C LEU A 3 -12.88 -2.85 18.37
N SER A 4 -12.34 -3.73 19.22
CA SER A 4 -12.31 -5.18 19.02
C SER A 4 -13.64 -5.91 19.32
N GLY A 5 -14.74 -5.19 19.48
CA GLY A 5 -15.95 -5.81 20.05
C GLY A 5 -17.07 -6.20 19.08
N SER A 6 -17.19 -5.60 17.91
CA SER A 6 -18.29 -5.89 16.99
C SER A 6 -17.88 -5.67 15.53
N LYS A 7 -18.31 -6.57 14.64
CA LYS A 7 -18.17 -6.40 13.19
C LYS A 7 -18.75 -5.07 12.71
N LYS A 8 -19.82 -4.58 13.34
CA LYS A 8 -20.44 -3.28 13.03
C LYS A 8 -19.48 -2.11 13.33
N THR A 9 -18.78 -2.14 14.47
CA THR A 9 -17.81 -1.09 14.83
C THR A 9 -16.59 -1.10 13.89
N LEU A 10 -16.14 -2.29 13.49
CA LEU A 10 -15.07 -2.46 12.53
C LEU A 10 -15.48 -1.96 11.12
N ALA A 11 -16.69 -2.29 10.66
CA ALA A 11 -17.23 -1.76 9.41
C ALA A 11 -17.37 -0.23 9.44
N LEU A 12 -17.79 0.34 10.57
CA LEU A 12 -17.87 1.80 10.75
C LEU A 12 -16.49 2.46 10.67
N ALA A 13 -15.46 1.87 11.30
CA ALA A 13 -14.08 2.37 11.16
C ALA A 13 -13.60 2.34 9.70
N GLY A 14 -13.93 1.28 8.95
CA GLY A 14 -13.68 1.19 7.52
C GLY A 14 -14.44 2.26 6.72
N ALA A 15 -15.71 2.49 7.06
CA ALA A 15 -16.53 3.52 6.42
C ALA A 15 -15.94 4.93 6.63
N LEU A 16 -15.49 5.25 7.85
CA LEU A 16 -14.79 6.51 8.14
C LEU A 16 -13.50 6.65 7.32
N CYS A 17 -12.73 5.57 7.18
CA CYS A 17 -11.57 5.55 6.27
C CYS A 17 -11.99 5.79 4.80
N GLY A 18 -13.12 5.26 4.38
CA GLY A 18 -13.71 5.51 3.06
C GLY A 18 -14.07 6.99 2.85
N ILE A 19 -14.68 7.62 3.86
CA ILE A 19 -14.99 9.06 3.83
C ILE A 19 -13.71 9.89 3.69
N VAL A 20 -12.66 9.57 4.44
CA VAL A 20 -11.36 10.24 4.30
C VAL A 20 -10.82 10.12 2.87
N ALA A 21 -10.90 8.94 2.26
CA ALA A 21 -10.46 8.73 0.88
C ALA A 21 -11.28 9.57 -0.12
N VAL A 22 -12.60 9.68 0.07
CA VAL A 22 -13.49 10.53 -0.74
C VAL A 22 -13.10 12.00 -0.60
N ILE A 23 -12.89 12.49 0.64
CA ILE A 23 -12.48 13.88 0.88
C ILE A 23 -11.18 14.21 0.14
N LEU A 24 -10.18 13.33 0.22
CA LEU A 24 -8.90 13.53 -0.46
C LEU A 24 -9.05 13.53 -1.98
N ALA A 25 -9.90 12.66 -2.54
CA ALA A 25 -10.20 12.65 -3.97
C ALA A 25 -10.90 13.94 -4.43
N LEU A 26 -11.88 14.43 -3.67
CA LEU A 26 -12.59 15.68 -3.97
C LEU A 26 -11.68 16.93 -3.84
N LYS A 27 -10.64 16.87 -3.03
CA LYS A 27 -9.76 18.01 -2.74
C LYS A 27 -8.47 18.02 -3.56
N GLY A 28 -8.35 17.14 -4.57
CA GLY A 28 -7.28 17.22 -5.56
C GLY A 28 -6.43 15.97 -5.75
N ASN A 29 -6.52 14.96 -4.88
CA ASN A 29 -5.89 13.68 -5.18
C ASN A 29 -6.56 13.03 -6.38
N PRO A 30 -5.83 12.33 -7.27
CA PRO A 30 -6.46 11.61 -8.37
C PRO A 30 -7.53 10.64 -7.85
N ALA A 31 -8.76 10.69 -8.41
CA ALA A 31 -9.93 10.01 -7.86
C ALA A 31 -9.72 8.51 -7.61
N ASN A 32 -9.14 7.78 -8.57
CA ASN A 32 -8.86 6.35 -8.43
C ASN A 32 -7.55 6.05 -7.68
N MET A 33 -6.84 7.06 -7.18
CA MET A 33 -5.69 6.92 -6.27
C MET A 33 -6.07 7.24 -4.83
N ALA A 34 -6.88 8.28 -4.62
CA ALA A 34 -7.35 8.78 -3.32
C ALA A 34 -6.26 8.73 -2.22
N ILE A 35 -6.04 7.56 -1.63
CA ILE A 35 -5.03 7.29 -0.59
C ILE A 35 -4.22 6.02 -0.91
N CYS A 36 -3.62 5.92 -2.09
CA CYS A 36 -2.83 4.77 -2.53
C CYS A 36 -1.44 4.74 -1.89
N ILE A 37 -1.16 3.76 -1.03
CA ILE A 37 0.12 3.67 -0.32
C ILE A 37 1.31 3.50 -1.26
N ALA A 38 1.27 2.57 -2.22
CA ALA A 38 2.39 2.33 -3.14
C ALA A 38 2.67 3.56 -4.02
N CYS A 39 1.62 4.21 -4.56
CA CYS A 39 1.80 5.40 -5.39
C CYS A 39 2.37 6.56 -4.57
N PHE A 40 1.96 6.70 -3.32
CA PHE A 40 2.39 7.79 -2.46
C PHE A 40 3.83 7.59 -1.93
N ILE A 41 4.23 6.35 -1.65
CA ILE A 41 5.64 6.02 -1.37
C ILE A 41 6.49 6.31 -2.62
N ARG A 42 6.03 5.92 -3.82
CA ARG A 42 6.69 6.22 -5.09
C ARG A 42 6.90 7.73 -5.28
N ASP A 43 5.84 8.50 -5.14
CA ASP A 43 5.88 9.96 -5.33
C ASP A 43 6.84 10.61 -4.31
N THR A 44 6.81 10.15 -3.06
CA THR A 44 7.72 10.63 -2.00
C THR A 44 9.18 10.25 -2.29
N ALA A 45 9.44 9.02 -2.77
CA ALA A 45 10.78 8.61 -3.21
C ALA A 45 11.30 9.49 -4.35
N GLY A 46 10.45 9.86 -5.30
CA GLY A 46 10.78 10.79 -6.38
C GLY A 46 11.08 12.20 -5.89
N ALA A 47 10.28 12.71 -4.96
CA ALA A 47 10.52 14.01 -4.35
C ALA A 47 11.85 14.08 -3.60
N LEU A 48 12.27 12.97 -2.98
CA LEU A 48 13.58 12.82 -2.33
C LEU A 48 14.73 12.58 -3.31
N GLY A 49 14.46 12.56 -4.62
CA GLY A 49 15.49 12.37 -5.65
C GLY A 49 15.96 10.93 -5.83
N MET A 50 15.28 9.94 -5.26
CA MET A 50 15.63 8.52 -5.41
C MET A 50 15.38 8.00 -6.84
N HIS A 51 14.54 8.69 -7.63
CA HIS A 51 14.34 8.46 -9.05
C HIS A 51 14.06 9.77 -9.80
N SER A 52 14.21 9.74 -11.15
CA SER A 52 14.12 10.92 -12.02
C SER A 52 12.79 11.05 -12.79
N ALA A 53 11.78 10.20 -12.52
CA ALA A 53 10.50 10.24 -13.21
C ALA A 53 9.71 11.51 -12.84
N ALA A 54 9.80 12.55 -13.67
CA ALA A 54 9.31 13.91 -13.40
C ALA A 54 7.80 14.00 -13.10
N VAL A 55 6.99 13.06 -13.59
CA VAL A 55 5.52 13.07 -13.42
C VAL A 55 5.04 12.50 -12.08
N VAL A 56 5.94 11.97 -11.24
CA VAL A 56 5.61 11.27 -9.98
C VAL A 56 6.58 11.68 -8.86
N GLN A 57 6.77 12.97 -8.67
CA GLN A 57 7.62 13.59 -7.65
C GLN A 57 6.80 14.53 -6.78
N TYR A 58 6.45 14.09 -5.57
CA TYR A 58 5.76 14.89 -4.58
C TYR A 58 5.87 14.22 -3.20
N VAL A 59 6.28 14.96 -2.17
CA VAL A 59 6.22 14.43 -0.80
C VAL A 59 4.76 14.34 -0.39
N ARG A 60 4.27 13.13 -0.21
CA ARG A 60 2.88 12.87 0.13
C ARG A 60 2.64 13.01 1.65
N PRO A 61 1.97 14.07 2.11
CA PRO A 61 1.65 14.25 3.52
C PRO A 61 0.83 13.08 4.08
N GLU A 62 0.14 12.35 3.21
CA GLU A 62 -0.67 11.19 3.57
C GLU A 62 0.18 10.05 4.14
N ILE A 63 1.36 9.77 3.58
CA ILE A 63 2.26 8.73 4.14
C ILE A 63 2.74 9.15 5.51
N ILE A 64 3.14 10.41 5.67
CA ILE A 64 3.57 10.98 6.95
C ILE A 64 2.44 10.89 7.98
N GLY A 65 1.24 11.35 7.61
CA GLY A 65 0.07 11.35 8.47
C GLY A 65 -0.35 9.96 8.93
N ILE A 66 -0.33 8.94 8.04
CA ILE A 66 -0.65 7.55 8.42
C ILE A 66 0.31 7.04 9.49
N VAL A 67 1.63 7.23 9.32
CA VAL A 67 2.63 6.78 10.29
C VAL A 67 2.47 7.51 11.61
N LEU A 68 2.36 8.84 11.59
CA LEU A 68 2.21 9.65 12.79
C LEU A 68 0.86 9.43 13.49
N GLY A 69 -0.23 9.25 12.75
CA GLY A 69 -1.54 8.93 13.31
C GLY A 69 -1.55 7.57 14.02
N ALA A 70 -0.92 6.56 13.41
CA ALA A 70 -0.73 5.26 14.05
C ALA A 70 0.17 5.37 15.30
N PHE A 71 1.23 6.16 15.25
CA PHE A 71 2.12 6.41 16.39
C PHE A 71 1.39 7.09 17.55
N ILE A 72 0.75 8.23 17.28
CA ILE A 72 0.03 9.02 18.30
C ILE A 72 -1.04 8.18 19.00
N ILE A 73 -1.88 7.46 18.23
CA ILE A 73 -2.94 6.65 18.83
C ILE A 73 -2.38 5.47 19.62
N SER A 74 -1.27 4.86 19.16
CA SER A 74 -0.63 3.75 19.85
C SER A 74 -0.03 4.18 21.19
N VAL A 75 0.59 5.36 21.25
CA VAL A 75 1.09 5.95 22.49
C VAL A 75 -0.06 6.31 23.44
N ALA A 76 -1.10 7.01 22.92
CA ALA A 76 -2.25 7.45 23.72
C ALA A 76 -3.04 6.27 24.32
N THR A 77 -3.10 5.13 23.62
CA THR A 77 -3.81 3.92 24.08
C THR A 77 -2.91 2.87 24.72
N LYS A 78 -1.64 3.19 24.97
CA LYS A 78 -0.63 2.28 25.56
C LYS A 78 -0.43 0.99 24.74
N GLU A 79 -0.63 1.08 23.42
CA GLU A 79 -0.39 -0.02 22.47
C GLU A 79 0.94 0.11 21.74
N TYR A 80 1.68 1.18 22.00
CA TYR A 80 3.02 1.38 21.45
C TYR A 80 3.97 0.29 21.97
N ARG A 81 4.62 -0.42 21.04
CA ARG A 81 5.59 -1.47 21.36
C ARG A 81 6.76 -1.38 20.41
N SER A 82 7.91 -0.99 20.94
CA SER A 82 9.15 -1.03 20.18
C SER A 82 9.63 -2.48 20.07
N THR A 83 9.57 -3.03 18.86
CA THR A 83 9.94 -4.44 18.60
C THR A 83 10.81 -4.57 17.36
N ALA A 84 11.77 -5.50 17.42
CA ALA A 84 12.64 -5.91 16.32
C ALA A 84 13.04 -7.38 16.47
N GLY A 85 13.74 -7.97 15.50
CA GLY A 85 14.40 -9.26 15.66
C GLY A 85 14.08 -10.30 14.61
N SER A 86 13.10 -10.03 13.73
CA SER A 86 12.96 -10.84 12.52
C SER A 86 14.03 -10.44 11.49
N SER A 87 14.31 -11.32 10.53
CA SER A 87 15.37 -11.08 9.53
C SER A 87 15.19 -9.74 8.79
N PRO A 88 15.99 -8.69 9.09
CA PRO A 88 15.79 -7.36 8.52
C PRO A 88 16.06 -7.35 7.01
N MET A 89 17.04 -8.13 6.54
CA MET A 89 17.35 -8.21 5.12
C MET A 89 16.19 -8.84 4.31
N ILE A 90 15.59 -9.91 4.82
CA ILE A 90 14.44 -10.54 4.14
C ILE A 90 13.25 -9.59 4.14
N ARG A 91 13.00 -8.87 5.24
CA ARG A 91 11.94 -7.85 5.30
C ARG A 91 12.15 -6.72 4.30
N PHE A 92 13.39 -6.26 4.17
CA PHE A 92 13.75 -5.28 3.17
C PHE A 92 13.46 -5.79 1.74
N VAL A 93 13.91 -7.01 1.41
CA VAL A 93 13.67 -7.64 0.11
C VAL A 93 12.16 -7.84 -0.16
N LEU A 94 11.40 -8.27 0.84
CA LEU A 94 9.94 -8.38 0.72
C LEU A 94 9.29 -7.02 0.46
N GLY A 95 9.79 -5.93 1.07
CA GLY A 95 9.36 -4.57 0.78
C GLY A 95 9.62 -4.16 -0.66
N VAL A 96 10.83 -4.43 -1.19
CA VAL A 96 11.18 -4.21 -2.60
C VAL A 96 10.23 -4.98 -3.53
N ILE A 97 10.00 -6.25 -3.26
CA ILE A 97 9.13 -7.13 -4.07
C ILE A 97 7.68 -6.65 -4.03
N ILE A 98 7.16 -6.28 -2.86
CA ILE A 98 5.81 -5.69 -2.72
C ILE A 98 5.69 -4.47 -3.62
N MET A 99 6.70 -3.62 -3.67
CA MET A 99 6.65 -2.40 -4.48
C MET A 99 6.73 -2.69 -5.97
N ILE A 100 7.57 -3.61 -6.41
CA ILE A 100 7.64 -4.04 -7.81
C ILE A 100 6.28 -4.55 -8.28
N GLY A 101 5.68 -5.50 -7.56
CA GLY A 101 4.35 -6.00 -7.90
C GLY A 101 3.27 -4.90 -7.90
N SER A 102 3.32 -3.99 -6.93
CA SER A 102 2.38 -2.86 -6.83
C SER A 102 2.54 -1.87 -7.99
N LEU A 103 3.74 -1.60 -8.48
CA LEU A 103 3.98 -0.66 -9.58
C LEU A 103 3.83 -1.31 -10.96
N VAL A 104 3.89 -2.63 -11.05
CA VAL A 104 3.45 -3.35 -12.25
C VAL A 104 1.92 -3.32 -12.34
N PHE A 105 1.18 -3.52 -11.26
CA PHE A 105 -0.29 -3.35 -11.23
C PHE A 105 -0.73 -1.86 -11.27
N LEU A 106 0.17 -0.93 -10.96
CA LEU A 106 -0.10 0.50 -10.73
C LEU A 106 -1.00 0.76 -9.52
N GLY A 107 -0.76 0.06 -8.42
CA GLY A 107 -1.50 0.29 -7.18
C GLY A 107 -1.24 -0.76 -6.10
N CYS A 108 -1.52 -0.41 -4.85
CA CYS A 108 -1.52 -1.34 -3.72
C CYS A 108 -2.91 -1.98 -3.53
N PRO A 109 -3.07 -2.97 -2.63
CA PRO A 109 -4.37 -3.58 -2.36
C PRO A 109 -5.46 -2.59 -1.92
N LEU A 110 -5.11 -1.52 -1.22
CA LEU A 110 -6.06 -0.46 -0.89
C LEU A 110 -6.59 0.22 -2.16
N ARG A 111 -5.69 0.59 -3.08
CA ARG A 111 -6.10 1.17 -4.36
C ARG A 111 -6.88 0.19 -5.23
N MET A 112 -6.55 -1.10 -5.20
CA MET A 112 -7.33 -2.13 -5.89
C MET A 112 -8.80 -2.06 -5.46
N VAL A 113 -9.07 -1.93 -4.16
CA VAL A 113 -10.44 -1.79 -3.63
C VAL A 113 -11.09 -0.45 -4.05
N ILE A 114 -10.34 0.65 -4.07
CA ILE A 114 -10.82 1.95 -4.58
C ILE A 114 -11.23 1.84 -6.06
N ARG A 115 -10.41 1.21 -6.89
CA ARG A 115 -10.69 0.97 -8.31
C ARG A 115 -11.90 0.05 -8.51
N MET A 116 -12.02 -1.01 -7.72
CA MET A 116 -13.20 -1.90 -7.73
C MET A 116 -14.48 -1.12 -7.43
N ALA A 117 -14.45 -0.21 -6.45
CA ALA A 117 -15.57 0.64 -6.08
C ALA A 117 -15.93 1.70 -7.15
N ALA A 118 -15.04 1.96 -8.09
CA ALA A 118 -15.29 2.81 -9.27
C ALA A 118 -15.76 2.02 -10.51
N GLY A 119 -15.83 0.68 -10.44
CA GLY A 119 -16.26 -0.19 -11.53
C GLY A 119 -15.15 -0.66 -12.46
N ASP A 120 -13.87 -0.43 -12.12
CA ASP A 120 -12.74 -0.92 -12.92
C ASP A 120 -12.61 -2.45 -12.82
N LEU A 121 -13.00 -3.13 -13.90
CA LEU A 121 -12.97 -4.60 -13.98
C LEU A 121 -11.54 -5.17 -13.93
N ASN A 122 -10.51 -4.41 -14.32
CA ASN A 122 -9.13 -4.84 -14.19
C ASN A 122 -8.71 -5.02 -12.71
N ALA A 123 -9.32 -4.27 -11.80
CA ALA A 123 -9.08 -4.42 -10.37
C ALA A 123 -9.70 -5.70 -9.80
N TYR A 124 -10.85 -6.15 -10.34
CA TYR A 124 -11.44 -7.45 -9.98
C TYR A 124 -10.59 -8.61 -10.50
N VAL A 125 -10.05 -8.48 -11.72
CA VAL A 125 -9.09 -9.47 -12.26
C VAL A 125 -7.83 -9.54 -11.39
N ALA A 126 -7.30 -8.39 -10.97
CA ALA A 126 -6.16 -8.32 -10.08
C ALA A 126 -6.43 -8.91 -8.68
N LEU A 127 -7.67 -8.80 -8.17
CA LEU A 127 -8.08 -9.41 -6.90
C LEU A 127 -7.89 -10.94 -6.92
N VAL A 128 -8.17 -11.60 -8.06
CA VAL A 128 -7.92 -13.05 -8.20
C VAL A 128 -6.43 -13.36 -7.96
N GLY A 129 -5.53 -12.61 -8.59
CA GLY A 129 -4.09 -12.74 -8.37
C GLY A 129 -3.70 -12.53 -6.91
N PHE A 130 -4.25 -11.49 -6.28
CA PHE A 130 -3.98 -11.17 -4.88
C PHE A 130 -4.40 -12.30 -3.93
N ILE A 131 -5.59 -12.87 -4.13
CA ILE A 131 -6.09 -14.02 -3.35
C ILE A 131 -5.21 -15.24 -3.55
N LEU A 132 -4.82 -15.55 -4.79
CA LEU A 132 -3.93 -16.68 -5.10
C LEU A 132 -2.55 -16.50 -4.46
N GLY A 133 -1.97 -15.30 -4.50
CA GLY A 133 -0.70 -15.00 -3.85
C GLY A 133 -0.77 -15.18 -2.34
N ILE A 134 -1.85 -14.73 -1.70
CA ILE A 134 -2.09 -14.93 -0.26
C ILE A 134 -2.23 -16.44 0.04
N ALA A 135 -2.96 -17.18 -0.79
CA ALA A 135 -3.14 -18.62 -0.59
C ALA A 135 -1.80 -19.37 -0.64
N VAL A 136 -0.92 -19.06 -1.58
CA VAL A 136 0.44 -19.62 -1.64
C VAL A 136 1.25 -19.24 -0.40
N GLY A 137 1.18 -17.96 0.05
CA GLY A 137 1.81 -17.53 1.29
C GLY A 137 1.30 -18.30 2.51
N ILE A 138 0.01 -18.58 2.58
CA ILE A 138 -0.60 -19.39 3.65
C ILE A 138 -0.04 -20.81 3.64
N VAL A 139 0.17 -21.42 2.47
CA VAL A 139 0.80 -22.75 2.38
C VAL A 139 2.21 -22.73 2.97
N ALA A 140 3.00 -21.67 2.68
CA ALA A 140 4.32 -21.52 3.28
C ALA A 140 4.25 -21.39 4.81
N LEU A 141 3.33 -20.57 5.34
CA LEU A 141 3.09 -20.42 6.79
C LEU A 141 2.71 -21.74 7.45
N LYS A 142 1.78 -22.52 6.85
CA LYS A 142 1.37 -23.84 7.34
C LYS A 142 2.52 -24.85 7.34
N LYS A 143 3.47 -24.72 6.42
CA LYS A 143 4.70 -25.53 6.39
C LYS A 143 5.78 -25.06 7.38
N GLY A 144 5.49 -24.04 8.20
CA GLY A 144 6.40 -23.56 9.26
C GLY A 144 7.33 -22.44 8.83
N PHE A 145 7.02 -21.71 7.75
CA PHE A 145 7.76 -20.50 7.39
C PHE A 145 7.72 -19.49 8.53
N SER A 146 8.88 -18.91 8.86
CA SER A 146 9.01 -17.86 9.87
C SER A 146 10.20 -16.97 9.57
N LEU A 147 10.02 -15.67 9.70
CA LEU A 147 11.10 -14.67 9.63
C LEU A 147 11.91 -14.55 10.93
N GLY A 148 11.57 -15.32 11.95
CA GLY A 148 12.16 -15.26 13.28
C GLY A 148 11.20 -14.66 14.31
N ARG A 149 11.63 -14.66 15.58
CA ARG A 149 10.88 -14.06 16.69
C ARG A 149 11.27 -12.58 16.83
N SER A 150 10.29 -11.72 17.04
CA SER A 150 10.54 -10.36 17.49
C SER A 150 10.65 -10.32 19.01
N TYR A 151 11.47 -9.42 19.52
CA TYR A 151 11.67 -9.11 20.93
C TYR A 151 11.48 -7.60 21.17
N GLU A 152 11.25 -7.22 22.40
CA GLU A 152 11.15 -5.82 22.78
C GLU A 152 12.51 -5.14 22.69
N THR A 153 12.52 -3.92 22.19
CA THR A 153 13.73 -3.08 22.05
C THR A 153 13.51 -1.75 22.75
N ASN A 154 14.56 -0.93 22.85
CA ASN A 154 14.44 0.41 23.40
C ASN A 154 13.35 1.20 22.66
N ALA A 155 12.52 1.93 23.41
CA ALA A 155 11.41 2.72 22.87
C ALA A 155 11.85 3.68 21.75
N ALA A 156 13.05 4.24 21.84
CA ALA A 156 13.61 5.13 20.82
C ALA A 156 13.79 4.43 19.46
N ALA A 157 14.16 3.14 19.45
CA ALA A 157 14.38 2.39 18.21
C ALA A 157 13.09 2.28 17.37
N GLY A 158 11.94 2.05 18.02
CA GLY A 158 10.65 2.00 17.33
C GLY A 158 10.13 3.37 16.90
N ALA A 159 10.63 4.46 17.49
CA ALA A 159 10.22 5.83 17.15
C ALA A 159 11.01 6.42 15.96
N VAL A 160 12.06 5.76 15.47
CA VAL A 160 12.92 6.29 14.39
C VAL A 160 12.13 6.64 13.14
N LEU A 161 11.27 5.75 12.62
CA LEU A 161 10.50 6.04 11.42
C LEU A 161 9.46 7.16 11.64
N PRO A 162 8.67 7.19 12.73
CA PRO A 162 7.84 8.35 13.08
C PRO A 162 8.62 9.67 13.15
N ILE A 163 9.83 9.69 13.73
CA ILE A 163 10.69 10.88 13.80
C ILE A 163 11.14 11.31 12.40
N ILE A 164 11.56 10.38 11.53
CA ILE A 164 11.90 10.66 10.14
C ILE A 164 10.69 11.26 9.40
N CYS A 165 9.50 10.71 9.59
CA CYS A 165 8.27 11.24 9.00
C CYS A 165 7.97 12.68 9.50
N ALA A 166 8.12 12.94 10.78
CA ALA A 166 7.96 14.28 11.34
C ALA A 166 9.00 15.27 10.76
N GLY A 167 10.27 14.85 10.67
CA GLY A 167 11.32 15.62 10.02
C GLY A 167 11.02 15.93 8.55
N LEU A 168 10.51 14.96 7.81
CA LEU A 168 10.11 15.13 6.41
C LEU A 168 8.94 16.13 6.26
N LEU A 169 8.00 16.13 7.21
CA LEU A 169 6.94 17.15 7.24
C LEU A 169 7.51 18.54 7.46
N VAL A 170 8.47 18.70 8.37
CA VAL A 170 9.15 19.98 8.61
C VAL A 170 9.88 20.44 7.34
N VAL A 171 10.60 19.55 6.66
CA VAL A 171 11.28 19.88 5.39
C VAL A 171 10.27 20.30 4.33
N LEU A 172 9.14 19.58 4.20
CA LEU A 172 8.09 19.92 3.24
C LEU A 172 7.51 21.33 3.47
N LEU A 173 7.37 21.75 4.73
CA LEU A 173 6.74 23.02 5.10
C LEU A 173 7.75 24.18 5.14
N ALA A 174 8.97 23.94 5.64
CA ALA A 174 9.95 25.00 5.90
C ALA A 174 11.04 25.13 4.83
N ALA A 175 11.33 24.04 4.09
CA ALA A 175 12.40 24.02 3.09
C ALA A 175 11.99 23.23 1.83
N PRO A 176 10.86 23.58 1.17
CA PRO A 176 10.37 22.85 0.00
C PRO A 176 11.36 22.85 -1.17
N GLN A 177 12.25 23.82 -1.25
CA GLN A 177 13.28 23.92 -2.29
C GLN A 177 14.29 22.76 -2.28
N LEU A 178 14.38 21.99 -1.20
CA LEU A 178 15.20 20.79 -1.11
C LEU A 178 14.53 19.55 -1.75
N LEU A 179 13.27 19.68 -2.13
CA LEU A 179 12.45 18.60 -2.63
C LEU A 179 12.13 18.80 -4.11
N LYS A 180 11.90 17.70 -4.82
CA LYS A 180 11.45 17.76 -6.22
C LYS A 180 9.92 17.70 -6.28
N PHE A 181 9.35 18.50 -7.20
CA PHE A 181 7.91 18.58 -7.42
C PHE A 181 7.59 18.37 -8.89
N SER A 182 6.54 17.58 -9.17
CA SER A 182 6.03 17.37 -10.51
C SER A 182 5.22 18.59 -10.98
N GLU A 183 5.48 19.04 -12.19
CA GLU A 183 4.68 20.09 -12.85
C GLU A 183 3.44 19.50 -13.56
N SER A 184 3.48 18.22 -13.91
CA SER A 184 2.42 17.51 -14.61
C SER A 184 2.26 16.08 -14.10
N GLY A 185 1.21 15.40 -14.57
CA GLY A 185 0.95 13.99 -14.24
C GLY A 185 0.39 13.78 -12.82
N PRO A 186 0.48 12.54 -12.30
CA PRO A 186 -0.12 12.22 -11.00
C PRO A 186 0.54 12.91 -9.80
N GLY A 187 1.83 13.25 -9.89
CA GLY A 187 2.56 13.92 -8.83
C GLY A 187 2.12 15.36 -8.61
N SER A 188 1.67 16.07 -9.67
CA SER A 188 1.16 17.43 -9.57
C SER A 188 -0.27 17.51 -9.02
N LYS A 189 -0.99 16.38 -8.95
CA LYS A 189 -2.35 16.32 -8.42
C LYS A 189 -2.33 15.89 -6.96
N HIS A 190 -2.70 16.81 -6.07
CA HIS A 190 -2.70 16.55 -4.63
C HIS A 190 -3.67 17.48 -3.90
N ALA A 191 -4.19 17.00 -2.79
CA ALA A 191 -4.97 17.82 -1.86
C ALA A 191 -4.05 18.85 -1.15
N PRO A 192 -4.62 19.93 -0.57
CA PRO A 192 -3.84 20.86 0.24
C PRO A 192 -3.09 20.14 1.37
N ILE A 193 -1.81 20.51 1.59
CA ILE A 193 -0.88 19.80 2.49
C ILE A 193 -1.49 19.56 3.87
N LEU A 194 -2.02 20.60 4.51
CA LEU A 194 -2.57 20.50 5.86
C LEU A 194 -3.80 19.58 5.91
N LEU A 195 -4.70 19.67 4.93
CA LEU A 195 -5.88 18.82 4.83
C LEU A 195 -5.47 17.36 4.61
N ALA A 196 -4.55 17.11 3.68
CA ALA A 196 -4.02 15.78 3.38
C ALA A 196 -3.38 15.15 4.63
N PHE A 197 -2.59 15.93 5.37
CA PHE A 197 -1.95 15.50 6.59
C PHE A 197 -2.96 15.15 7.70
N VAL A 198 -3.93 16.04 7.99
CA VAL A 198 -4.94 15.81 9.03
C VAL A 198 -5.84 14.61 8.68
N CYS A 199 -6.29 14.52 7.44
CA CYS A 199 -7.05 13.37 6.95
C CYS A 199 -6.26 12.07 7.12
N ALA A 200 -4.98 12.08 6.81
CA ALA A 200 -4.12 10.91 6.94
C ALA A 200 -3.80 10.56 8.40
N LEU A 201 -3.69 11.54 9.30
CA LEU A 201 -3.58 11.29 10.75
C LEU A 201 -4.80 10.50 11.25
N VAL A 202 -6.00 10.94 10.89
CA VAL A 202 -7.25 10.26 11.26
C VAL A 202 -7.30 8.87 10.64
N PHE A 203 -6.96 8.73 9.35
CA PHE A 203 -6.90 7.44 8.67
C PHE A 203 -5.92 6.49 9.35
N GLY A 204 -4.71 6.95 9.68
CA GLY A 204 -3.69 6.14 10.34
C GLY A 204 -4.11 5.68 11.73
N ALA A 205 -4.74 6.57 12.51
CA ALA A 205 -5.28 6.24 13.84
C ALA A 205 -6.40 5.19 13.75
N LEU A 206 -7.34 5.34 12.81
CA LEU A 206 -8.41 4.37 12.57
C LEU A 206 -7.87 3.03 12.07
N ALA A 207 -6.92 3.05 11.11
CA ALA A 207 -6.28 1.86 10.57
C ALA A 207 -5.51 1.08 11.65
N GLN A 208 -4.88 1.78 12.62
CA GLN A 208 -4.23 1.13 13.76
C GLN A 208 -5.24 0.49 14.68
N LYS A 209 -6.29 1.20 15.09
CA LYS A 209 -7.31 0.68 16.01
C LYS A 209 -8.13 -0.47 15.43
N ALA A 210 -8.46 -0.40 14.14
CA ALA A 210 -9.15 -1.46 13.39
C ALA A 210 -8.20 -2.57 12.90
N ARG A 211 -6.88 -2.44 13.12
CA ARG A 211 -5.85 -3.35 12.60
C ARG A 211 -5.98 -3.59 11.09
N MET A 212 -6.37 -2.55 10.34
CA MET A 212 -6.69 -2.63 8.93
C MET A 212 -5.55 -3.26 8.13
N CYS A 213 -5.85 -4.35 7.42
CA CYS A 213 -4.91 -5.06 6.57
C CYS A 213 -5.65 -5.82 5.47
N PHE A 214 -5.41 -5.47 4.21
CA PHE A 214 -6.07 -6.10 3.08
C PHE A 214 -5.63 -7.56 2.89
N ALA A 215 -4.34 -7.84 3.01
CA ALA A 215 -3.84 -9.22 2.97
C ALA A 215 -4.30 -10.03 4.19
N GLY A 216 -4.29 -9.42 5.38
CA GLY A 216 -4.78 -10.03 6.61
C GLY A 216 -6.27 -10.41 6.53
N GLY A 217 -7.11 -9.53 5.94
CA GLY A 217 -8.54 -9.80 5.78
C GLY A 217 -8.82 -11.10 5.01
N ILE A 218 -8.14 -11.29 3.88
CA ILE A 218 -8.30 -12.51 3.07
C ILE A 218 -7.66 -13.72 3.77
N ARG A 219 -6.45 -13.53 4.33
CA ARG A 219 -5.75 -14.59 5.07
C ARG A 219 -6.58 -15.14 6.22
N ASP A 220 -7.18 -14.27 7.02
CA ASP A 220 -7.93 -14.67 8.22
C ASP A 220 -9.25 -15.38 7.85
N VAL A 221 -9.88 -15.02 6.73
CA VAL A 221 -11.02 -15.75 6.17
C VAL A 221 -10.60 -17.17 5.75
N ILE A 222 -9.48 -17.33 5.03
CA ILE A 222 -9.01 -18.62 4.54
C ILE A 222 -8.56 -19.53 5.71
N LEU A 223 -7.86 -18.98 6.70
CA LEU A 223 -7.29 -19.76 7.82
C LEU A 223 -8.28 -20.06 8.93
N MET A 224 -9.10 -19.09 9.30
CA MET A 224 -9.89 -19.13 10.54
C MET A 224 -11.38 -18.84 10.32
N LYS A 225 -11.81 -18.58 9.08
CA LYS A 225 -13.17 -18.10 8.74
C LYS A 225 -13.56 -16.84 9.53
N ASN A 226 -12.58 -16.01 9.90
CA ASN A 226 -12.79 -14.75 10.59
C ASN A 226 -12.95 -13.60 9.57
N PHE A 227 -14.06 -12.87 9.66
CA PHE A 227 -14.45 -11.80 8.74
C PHE A 227 -14.24 -10.40 9.33
N ASP A 228 -13.64 -10.26 10.49
CA ASP A 228 -13.50 -8.97 11.19
C ASP A 228 -12.73 -7.95 10.34
N LEU A 229 -11.54 -8.30 9.85
CA LEU A 229 -10.76 -7.42 8.98
C LEU A 229 -11.43 -7.19 7.62
N LEU A 230 -12.14 -8.19 7.11
CA LEU A 230 -12.91 -8.03 5.86
C LEU A 230 -14.08 -7.07 6.05
N SER A 231 -14.67 -7.00 7.24
CA SER A 231 -15.73 -6.02 7.58
C SER A 231 -15.21 -4.58 7.52
N VAL A 232 -13.95 -4.34 7.95
CA VAL A 232 -13.31 -3.01 7.81
C VAL A 232 -13.17 -2.64 6.33
N ILE A 233 -12.68 -3.58 5.51
CA ILE A 233 -12.50 -3.39 4.06
C ILE A 233 -13.86 -3.19 3.38
N GLY A 234 -14.87 -3.96 3.79
CA GLY A 234 -16.25 -3.83 3.31
C GLY A 234 -16.87 -2.47 3.59
N GLY A 235 -16.68 -1.93 4.81
CA GLY A 235 -17.13 -0.59 5.15
C GLY A 235 -16.50 0.49 4.27
N LEU A 236 -15.20 0.42 4.05
CA LEU A 236 -14.49 1.33 3.14
C LEU A 236 -15.00 1.20 1.70
N PHE A 237 -15.17 -0.04 1.20
CA PHE A 237 -15.65 -0.30 -0.15
C PHE A 237 -17.06 0.26 -0.38
N VAL A 238 -17.98 0.03 0.56
CA VAL A 238 -19.37 0.49 0.44
C VAL A 238 -19.45 2.01 0.35
N VAL A 239 -18.71 2.74 1.17
CA VAL A 239 -18.69 4.21 1.11
C VAL A 239 -18.18 4.71 -0.23
N LEU A 240 -17.08 4.13 -0.72
CA LEU A 240 -16.52 4.50 -2.03
C LEU A 240 -17.47 4.15 -3.18
N LEU A 241 -18.12 2.99 -3.13
CA LEU A 241 -19.10 2.57 -4.13
C LEU A 241 -20.30 3.51 -4.18
N VAL A 242 -20.90 3.80 -3.01
CA VAL A 242 -22.03 4.72 -2.91
C VAL A 242 -21.65 6.11 -3.43
N PHE A 243 -20.48 6.61 -3.05
CA PHE A 243 -19.99 7.89 -3.55
C PHE A 243 -19.83 7.89 -5.07
N ASN A 244 -19.18 6.87 -5.64
CA ASN A 244 -18.96 6.80 -7.08
C ASN A 244 -20.29 6.69 -7.88
N ILE A 245 -21.26 5.94 -7.35
CA ILE A 245 -22.59 5.85 -7.97
C ILE A 245 -23.30 7.21 -7.88
N ALA A 246 -23.33 7.83 -6.71
CA ALA A 246 -23.99 9.12 -6.51
C ALA A 246 -23.37 10.26 -7.33
N ASN A 247 -22.05 10.23 -7.55
CA ASN A 247 -21.30 11.20 -8.34
C ASN A 247 -21.27 10.89 -9.84
N GLY A 248 -21.90 9.80 -10.30
CA GLY A 248 -21.87 9.38 -11.71
C GLY A 248 -20.50 8.91 -12.20
N SER A 249 -19.56 8.62 -11.28
CA SER A 249 -18.20 8.17 -11.62
C SER A 249 -18.07 6.65 -11.69
N PHE A 250 -19.12 5.90 -11.37
CA PHE A 250 -19.12 4.46 -11.45
C PHE A 250 -19.30 4.01 -12.90
N VAL A 251 -18.27 3.40 -13.48
CA VAL A 251 -18.30 2.87 -14.86
C VAL A 251 -17.74 1.45 -14.85
N LEU A 252 -18.61 0.48 -15.09
CA LEU A 252 -18.20 -0.92 -15.17
C LEU A 252 -17.53 -1.17 -16.54
N SER A 253 -16.19 -1.14 -16.56
CA SER A 253 -15.43 -1.21 -17.81
C SER A 253 -14.06 -1.83 -17.64
N PHE A 254 -13.57 -2.47 -18.71
CA PHE A 254 -12.15 -2.85 -18.86
C PHE A 254 -11.33 -1.76 -19.56
N THR A 255 -11.94 -0.93 -20.38
CA THR A 255 -11.25 -0.01 -21.30
C THR A 255 -11.07 1.40 -20.73
N THR A 256 -11.82 1.76 -19.69
CA THR A 256 -11.72 3.07 -19.02
C THR A 256 -11.30 2.92 -17.55
N PRO A 257 -10.11 2.37 -17.28
CA PRO A 257 -9.71 2.04 -15.90
C PRO A 257 -9.39 3.28 -15.04
N GLY A 258 -9.58 4.48 -15.59
CA GLY A 258 -9.19 5.72 -14.93
C GLY A 258 -7.70 6.02 -14.99
N VAL A 259 -7.27 7.08 -14.32
CA VAL A 259 -5.88 7.56 -14.31
C VAL A 259 -4.95 6.52 -13.69
N VAL A 260 -3.76 6.33 -14.29
CA VAL A 260 -2.70 5.45 -13.73
C VAL A 260 -3.21 4.01 -13.52
N ALA A 261 -3.77 3.40 -14.56
CA ALA A 261 -4.19 2.01 -14.59
C ALA A 261 -3.98 1.47 -16.00
N HIS A 262 -3.92 0.14 -16.19
CA HIS A 262 -3.70 -0.49 -17.49
C HIS A 262 -4.57 -1.74 -17.66
N ASN A 263 -4.69 -2.20 -18.92
CA ASN A 263 -5.58 -3.29 -19.33
C ASN A 263 -4.87 -4.63 -19.55
N ASP A 264 -3.58 -4.73 -19.22
CA ASP A 264 -2.84 -5.98 -19.37
C ASP A 264 -3.23 -6.95 -18.22
N HIS A 265 -4.29 -7.76 -18.47
CA HIS A 265 -4.94 -8.59 -17.46
C HIS A 265 -3.99 -9.56 -16.79
N LEU A 266 -3.14 -10.24 -17.57
CA LEU A 266 -2.20 -11.23 -17.03
C LEU A 266 -1.24 -10.58 -16.03
N TRP A 267 -0.74 -9.38 -16.34
CA TRP A 267 0.22 -8.69 -15.49
C TRP A 267 -0.46 -7.97 -14.32
N ASN A 268 -1.75 -7.63 -14.43
CA ASN A 268 -2.57 -7.25 -13.30
C ASN A 268 -2.69 -8.41 -12.29
N VAL A 269 -2.96 -9.64 -12.77
CA VAL A 269 -3.02 -10.85 -11.93
C VAL A 269 -1.67 -11.16 -11.31
N LEU A 270 -0.59 -11.23 -12.11
CA LEU A 270 0.74 -11.64 -11.63
C LEU A 270 1.36 -10.57 -10.72
N GLY A 271 1.19 -9.28 -11.01
CA GLY A 271 1.64 -8.20 -10.14
C GLY A 271 1.00 -8.29 -8.75
N MET A 272 -0.33 -8.45 -8.71
CA MET A 272 -1.05 -8.57 -7.43
C MET A 272 -0.84 -9.93 -6.77
N PHE A 273 -0.55 -11.01 -7.51
CA PHE A 273 -0.09 -12.28 -6.95
C PHE A 273 1.20 -12.09 -6.15
N VAL A 274 2.19 -11.42 -6.72
CA VAL A 274 3.46 -11.09 -6.04
C VAL A 274 3.21 -10.27 -4.78
N VAL A 275 2.35 -9.25 -4.87
CA VAL A 275 1.98 -8.42 -3.70
C VAL A 275 1.31 -9.26 -2.61
N GLY A 276 0.35 -10.12 -2.97
CA GLY A 276 -0.37 -10.97 -2.01
C GLY A 276 0.56 -11.96 -1.32
N TYR A 277 1.44 -12.60 -2.08
CA TYR A 277 2.41 -13.56 -1.56
C TYR A 277 3.42 -12.88 -0.63
N ALA A 278 4.09 -11.83 -1.10
CA ALA A 278 5.07 -11.09 -0.31
C ALA A 278 4.47 -10.46 0.96
N ALA A 279 3.26 -9.87 0.87
CA ALA A 279 2.55 -9.30 2.01
C ALA A 279 2.19 -10.36 3.06
N THR A 280 1.87 -11.58 2.65
CA THR A 280 1.60 -12.69 3.57
C THR A 280 2.86 -13.12 4.30
N LEU A 281 4.00 -13.23 3.61
CA LEU A 281 5.28 -13.54 4.24
C LEU A 281 5.78 -12.42 5.15
N ALA A 282 5.60 -11.15 4.75
CA ALA A 282 5.96 -9.97 5.55
C ALA A 282 5.02 -9.73 6.74
N GLY A 283 3.87 -10.41 6.80
CA GLY A 283 2.88 -10.26 7.86
C GLY A 283 1.91 -9.10 7.70
N GLY A 284 1.86 -8.43 6.54
CA GLY A 284 0.90 -7.36 6.27
C GLY A 284 1.08 -6.68 4.92
N CYS A 285 0.00 -6.11 4.38
CA CYS A 285 0.01 -5.32 3.16
C CYS A 285 0.76 -3.98 3.35
N PRO A 286 1.07 -3.23 2.28
CA PRO A 286 1.77 -1.94 2.38
C PRO A 286 1.21 -0.98 3.44
N LEU A 287 -0.11 -0.83 3.51
CA LEU A 287 -0.75 -0.02 4.55
C LEU A 287 -0.42 -0.53 5.95
N ARG A 288 -0.55 -1.85 6.16
CA ARG A 288 -0.29 -2.44 7.48
C ARG A 288 1.18 -2.29 7.90
N GLN A 289 2.12 -2.31 6.97
CA GLN A 289 3.54 -2.07 7.26
C GLN A 289 3.77 -0.63 7.75
N LEU A 290 3.17 0.39 7.13
CA LEU A 290 3.24 1.78 7.62
C LEU A 290 2.66 1.93 9.03
N VAL A 291 1.48 1.35 9.26
CA VAL A 291 0.78 1.39 10.54
C VAL A 291 1.59 0.68 11.63
N LEU A 292 2.16 -0.50 11.35
CA LEU A 292 3.00 -1.23 12.29
C LEU A 292 4.30 -0.48 12.60
N ALA A 293 4.91 0.16 11.59
CA ALA A 293 6.08 0.99 11.80
C ALA A 293 5.77 2.21 12.69
N GLY A 294 4.59 2.83 12.52
CA GLY A 294 4.07 3.84 13.44
C GLY A 294 3.83 3.31 14.85
N GLN A 295 3.37 2.07 14.99
CA GLN A 295 3.19 1.39 16.29
C GLN A 295 4.50 1.07 17.01
N GLY A 296 5.66 1.19 16.33
CA GLY A 296 6.99 0.96 16.91
C GLY A 296 7.70 -0.30 16.39
N SER A 297 7.20 -0.97 15.36
CA SER A 297 7.86 -2.14 14.78
C SER A 297 8.99 -1.73 13.84
N SER A 298 10.24 -1.91 14.28
CA SER A 298 11.43 -1.73 13.43
C SER A 298 11.46 -2.72 12.27
N ASP A 299 10.91 -3.91 12.46
CA ASP A 299 10.76 -4.92 11.41
C ASP A 299 9.86 -4.43 10.26
N ALA A 300 8.75 -3.77 10.59
CA ALA A 300 7.87 -3.14 9.62
C ALA A 300 8.53 -1.92 8.97
N ALA A 301 9.29 -1.14 9.73
CA ALA A 301 10.07 -0.02 9.19
C ALA A 301 11.08 -0.47 8.13
N MET A 302 11.76 -1.60 8.33
CA MET A 302 12.65 -2.20 7.31
C MET A 302 11.89 -2.57 6.02
N THR A 303 10.66 -3.10 6.15
CA THR A 303 9.82 -3.38 4.98
C THR A 303 9.42 -2.08 4.27
N VAL A 304 9.10 -1.01 5.01
CA VAL A 304 8.79 0.31 4.44
C VAL A 304 10.00 0.89 3.71
N ILE A 305 11.20 0.81 4.28
CA ILE A 305 12.45 1.24 3.60
C ILE A 305 12.64 0.44 2.30
N GLY A 306 12.41 -0.88 2.35
CA GLY A 306 12.42 -1.72 1.15
C GLY A 306 11.43 -1.26 0.08
N MET A 307 10.22 -0.81 0.49
CA MET A 307 9.25 -0.24 -0.45
C MET A 307 9.73 1.05 -1.09
N PHE A 308 10.41 1.96 -0.37
CA PHE A 308 11.01 3.17 -0.95
C PHE A 308 12.08 2.82 -1.99
N VAL A 309 12.98 1.90 -1.66
CA VAL A 309 14.01 1.43 -2.60
C VAL A 309 13.39 0.71 -3.80
N GLY A 310 12.37 -0.12 -3.58
CA GLY A 310 11.60 -0.76 -4.65
C GLY A 310 10.96 0.23 -5.61
N ALA A 311 10.44 1.35 -5.11
CA ALA A 311 9.91 2.43 -5.94
C ALA A 311 11.00 3.08 -6.81
N ALA A 312 12.16 3.36 -6.22
CA ALA A 312 13.32 3.88 -6.96
C ALA A 312 13.77 2.92 -8.07
N LEU A 313 13.92 1.64 -7.76
CA LEU A 313 14.27 0.61 -8.75
C LEU A 313 13.24 0.54 -9.88
N CYS A 314 11.95 0.59 -9.58
CA CYS A 314 10.91 0.51 -10.59
C CYS A 314 11.00 1.65 -11.62
N HIS A 315 11.31 2.86 -11.19
CA HIS A 315 11.39 4.01 -12.11
C HIS A 315 12.77 4.12 -12.78
N ASN A 316 13.86 3.86 -12.06
CA ASN A 316 15.20 3.96 -12.63
C ASN A 316 15.50 2.86 -13.66
N PHE A 317 14.89 1.67 -13.53
CA PHE A 317 15.08 0.55 -14.44
C PHE A 317 13.87 0.28 -15.35
N GLY A 318 12.89 1.17 -15.38
CA GLY A 318 11.72 1.04 -16.26
C GLY A 318 10.86 -0.20 -15.96
N LEU A 319 10.75 -0.59 -14.67
CA LEU A 319 9.93 -1.74 -14.25
C LEU A 319 8.46 -1.36 -14.08
N ALA A 320 8.17 -0.08 -13.80
CA ALA A 320 6.81 0.40 -13.61
C ALA A 320 6.02 0.35 -14.92
N SER A 321 4.76 -0.06 -14.84
CA SER A 321 3.84 -0.06 -15.98
C SER A 321 3.47 1.37 -16.41
N SER A 322 3.04 1.53 -17.65
CA SER A 322 2.42 2.76 -18.15
C SER A 322 0.92 2.76 -17.84
N GLY A 323 0.40 3.89 -17.41
CA GLY A 323 -1.06 4.08 -17.24
C GLY A 323 -1.73 4.42 -18.57
N THR A 324 -3.03 4.13 -18.66
CA THR A 324 -3.87 4.60 -19.77
C THR A 324 -3.88 6.13 -19.77
N ALA A 325 -3.68 6.72 -20.93
CA ALA A 325 -3.64 8.17 -21.13
C ALA A 325 -4.41 8.54 -22.41
N VAL A 326 -4.86 9.79 -22.50
CA VAL A 326 -5.42 10.34 -23.73
C VAL A 326 -4.29 11.05 -24.47
N ASN A 327 -4.06 10.69 -25.72
CA ASN A 327 -3.09 11.38 -26.56
C ASN A 327 -3.53 12.85 -26.73
N ALA A 328 -2.64 13.78 -26.47
CA ALA A 328 -2.94 15.21 -26.51
C ALA A 328 -3.29 15.70 -27.94
N GLU A 329 -2.71 15.07 -28.98
CA GLU A 329 -2.87 15.46 -30.38
C GLU A 329 -4.06 14.76 -31.04
N THR A 330 -4.13 13.43 -30.93
CA THR A 330 -5.19 12.63 -31.61
C THR A 330 -6.45 12.50 -30.78
N LYS A 331 -6.43 12.86 -29.49
CA LYS A 331 -7.50 12.63 -28.50
C LYS A 331 -7.92 11.16 -28.36
N GLU A 332 -7.15 10.26 -28.91
CA GLU A 332 -7.37 8.82 -28.79
C GLU A 332 -6.92 8.29 -27.45
N LEU A 333 -7.63 7.29 -26.93
CA LEU A 333 -7.28 6.61 -25.68
C LEU A 333 -6.15 5.63 -25.95
N VAL A 334 -4.96 5.92 -25.43
CA VAL A 334 -3.82 5.00 -25.44
C VAL A 334 -3.88 4.14 -24.18
N LEU A 335 -4.16 2.85 -24.37
CA LEU A 335 -4.23 1.90 -23.28
C LEU A 335 -2.85 1.66 -22.68
N GLY A 336 -2.77 1.76 -21.36
CA GLY A 336 -1.57 1.42 -20.61
C GLY A 336 -1.28 -0.09 -20.65
N ALA A 337 -0.02 -0.45 -20.46
CA ALA A 337 0.45 -1.84 -20.42
C ALA A 337 1.59 -2.02 -19.42
N ALA A 338 1.81 -3.27 -19.02
CA ALA A 338 2.97 -3.62 -18.22
C ALA A 338 4.26 -3.47 -19.06
N SER A 339 5.28 -2.81 -18.48
CA SER A 339 6.57 -2.66 -19.14
C SER A 339 7.25 -4.02 -19.31
N GLN A 340 8.06 -4.18 -20.37
CA GLN A 340 8.75 -5.45 -20.61
C GLN A 340 9.71 -5.81 -19.45
N ASN A 341 10.44 -4.81 -18.93
CA ASN A 341 11.29 -5.01 -17.76
C ASN A 341 10.50 -5.37 -16.51
N GLY A 342 9.31 -4.77 -16.34
CA GLY A 342 8.38 -5.11 -15.23
C GLY A 342 7.89 -6.56 -15.32
N LYS A 343 7.63 -7.07 -16.52
CA LYS A 343 7.26 -8.47 -16.74
C LYS A 343 8.37 -9.42 -16.27
N TYR A 344 9.61 -9.18 -16.65
CA TYR A 344 10.76 -9.96 -16.17
C TYR A 344 10.93 -9.83 -14.65
N ALA A 345 10.82 -8.62 -14.12
CA ALA A 345 10.95 -8.38 -12.69
C ALA A 345 9.91 -9.16 -11.87
N VAL A 346 8.65 -9.23 -12.31
CA VAL A 346 7.59 -10.01 -11.64
C VAL A 346 7.94 -11.50 -11.62
N ILE A 347 8.44 -12.07 -12.73
CA ILE A 347 8.86 -13.49 -12.80
C ILE A 347 10.01 -13.74 -11.81
N ILE A 348 11.01 -12.87 -11.78
CA ILE A 348 12.13 -12.96 -10.85
C ILE A 348 11.63 -12.86 -9.40
N CYS A 349 10.70 -11.93 -9.11
CA CYS A 349 10.10 -11.79 -7.79
C CYS A 349 9.38 -13.07 -7.34
N ILE A 350 8.67 -13.77 -8.23
CA ILE A 350 8.02 -15.05 -7.91
C ILE A 350 9.06 -16.10 -7.53
N ILE A 351 10.14 -16.21 -8.30
CA ILE A 351 11.24 -17.17 -8.01
C ILE A 351 11.87 -16.85 -6.65
N VAL A 352 12.18 -15.57 -6.39
CA VAL A 352 12.75 -15.14 -5.10
C VAL A 352 11.80 -15.41 -3.93
N LEU A 353 10.49 -15.15 -4.09
CA LEU A 353 9.51 -15.44 -3.05
C LEU A 353 9.41 -16.93 -2.73
N VAL A 354 9.47 -17.79 -3.74
CA VAL A 354 9.51 -19.26 -3.55
C VAL A 354 10.79 -19.65 -2.81
N ALA A 355 11.95 -19.12 -3.23
CA ALA A 355 13.22 -19.38 -2.56
C ALA A 355 13.21 -18.94 -1.09
N ILE A 356 12.71 -17.72 -0.79
CA ILE A 356 12.56 -17.20 0.58
C ILE A 356 11.63 -18.13 1.38
N SER A 357 10.50 -18.55 0.81
CA SER A 357 9.54 -19.43 1.48
C SER A 357 10.16 -20.77 1.85
N VAL A 358 10.87 -21.40 0.90
CA VAL A 358 11.52 -22.70 1.12
C VAL A 358 12.65 -22.58 2.14
N ALA A 359 13.48 -21.56 2.04
CA ALA A 359 14.59 -21.32 2.95
C ALA A 359 14.10 -20.98 4.38
N GLY A 360 12.97 -20.29 4.51
CA GLY A 360 12.40 -19.89 5.79
C GLY A 360 11.58 -20.99 6.49
N ILE A 361 11.32 -22.12 5.85
CA ILE A 361 10.66 -23.28 6.46
C ILE A 361 11.65 -23.94 7.43
N LYS A 362 11.39 -23.84 8.72
CA LYS A 362 12.15 -24.57 9.73
C LYS A 362 11.91 -26.06 9.55
N ARG A 363 12.93 -26.80 9.12
CA ARG A 363 12.92 -28.25 9.20
C ARG A 363 12.69 -28.62 10.66
N LYS A 364 11.61 -29.38 10.97
CA LYS A 364 11.54 -30.05 12.28
C LYS A 364 12.84 -30.85 12.42
N LYS A 365 13.67 -30.50 13.42
CA LYS A 365 14.73 -31.43 13.84
C LYS A 365 13.97 -32.70 14.27
N ALA A 366 14.21 -33.80 13.54
CA ALA A 366 13.76 -35.11 13.90
C ALA A 366 14.33 -35.53 15.23
#